data_886717c05a80d91e9635a24695d516b0
#
_entry.id   886717c05a80d91e9635a24695d516b0
#
_cell.length_a   1.000
_cell.length_b   1.000
_cell.length_c   1.000
_cell.angle_alpha   90.00
_cell.angle_beta   90.00
_cell.angle_gamma   90.00
#
_symmetry.space_group_name_H-M   'P 1'
#
loop_
_entity.id
_entity.type
_entity.pdbx_description
1 polymer ?
#
loop_
_entity_poly.entity_id
_entity_poly.type
_entity_poly.pdbx_seq_one_letter_code
_entity_poly.pdbx_strand_id
1 'polypeptide(L)'
;QKIIEQNGLQKYDRQVMQEMAAQGRQFGVEHNPLQTSEGAEHGTGYSFPVEREEFLFITSPFGTRQDPLDGTKQQMHKGVDIRCKGDAALATENGGKVVAVNQNKNTPGGKSLTVEYARTDGSKVQCTYMHLKEISVKVGDTVQAGGRLGTSGNTGTRTTGEHLHFGVKNIYADGTKRDIDPAAYLAEIAQKGHIKLQMLHNGNDLLAKYKAAE
;
A
#
# COMPACT_ATOMS: atom_id res chain seq x y z
N GLN A 1 -1.34 2.35 -21.77
CA GLN A 1 -2.64 1.69 -21.90
C GLN A 1 -2.52 0.27 -22.41
N LYS A 2 -1.79 0.05 -23.52
CA LYS A 2 -1.62 -1.29 -24.10
C LYS A 2 -0.98 -2.28 -23.14
N ILE A 3 -0.05 -1.84 -22.32
CA ILE A 3 0.63 -2.70 -21.34
C ILE A 3 -0.36 -3.19 -20.28
N ILE A 4 -1.25 -2.33 -19.84
CA ILE A 4 -2.29 -2.71 -18.87
C ILE A 4 -3.29 -3.67 -19.53
N GLU A 5 -3.61 -3.47 -20.78
CA GLU A 5 -4.57 -4.28 -21.52
C GLU A 5 -4.11 -5.70 -21.85
N GLN A 6 -2.84 -6.00 -21.70
CA GLN A 6 -2.28 -7.34 -21.97
C GLN A 6 -2.33 -8.31 -20.79
N ASN A 7 -2.63 -7.83 -19.60
CA ASN A 7 -2.65 -8.62 -18.37
C ASN A 7 -4.07 -8.83 -17.87
N GLY A 8 -4.46 -9.96 -17.43
CA GLY A 8 -5.83 -10.31 -17.06
C GLY A 8 -6.57 -9.39 -16.06
N LEU A 9 -5.87 -8.45 -15.43
CA LEU A 9 -6.46 -7.51 -14.47
C LEU A 9 -6.58 -6.10 -15.03
N GLN A 10 -6.24 -5.90 -16.26
CA GLN A 10 -5.95 -4.60 -16.83
C GLN A 10 -7.09 -3.61 -16.89
N LYS A 11 -8.27 -4.05 -17.24
CA LYS A 11 -9.42 -3.15 -17.33
C LYS A 11 -9.79 -2.59 -15.96
N TYR A 12 -9.68 -3.44 -14.96
CA TYR A 12 -9.94 -3.07 -13.58
C TYR A 12 -8.86 -2.14 -13.04
N ASP A 13 -7.60 -2.50 -13.21
CA ASP A 13 -6.48 -1.70 -12.72
C ASP A 13 -6.47 -0.31 -13.33
N ARG A 14 -6.74 -0.20 -14.62
CA ARG A 14 -6.80 1.09 -15.29
C ARG A 14 -7.91 1.96 -14.76
N GLN A 15 -9.09 1.39 -14.55
CA GLN A 15 -10.23 2.11 -13.98
C GLN A 15 -9.90 2.63 -12.58
N VAL A 16 -9.31 1.79 -11.76
CA VAL A 16 -8.90 2.16 -10.39
C VAL A 16 -7.87 3.28 -10.42
N MET A 17 -6.87 3.21 -11.30
CA MET A 17 -5.90 4.29 -11.45
C MET A 17 -6.55 5.61 -11.88
N GLN A 18 -7.48 5.54 -12.81
CA GLN A 18 -8.21 6.74 -13.26
C GLN A 18 -9.06 7.32 -12.13
N GLU A 19 -9.72 6.48 -11.35
CA GLU A 19 -10.47 6.92 -10.18
C GLU A 19 -9.57 7.58 -9.14
N MET A 20 -8.43 6.96 -8.85
CA MET A 20 -7.45 7.52 -7.92
C MET A 20 -6.90 8.85 -8.40
N ALA A 21 -6.59 8.96 -9.68
CA ALA A 21 -6.10 10.20 -10.26
C ALA A 21 -7.14 11.31 -10.18
N ALA A 22 -8.41 11.00 -10.48
CA ALA A 22 -9.49 11.96 -10.38
C ALA A 22 -9.71 12.43 -8.93
N GLN A 23 -9.72 11.50 -7.99
CA GLN A 23 -9.85 11.79 -6.57
C GLN A 23 -8.68 12.60 -6.05
N GLY A 24 -7.47 12.26 -6.48
CA GLY A 24 -6.28 12.97 -6.10
C GLY A 24 -6.26 14.42 -6.58
N ARG A 25 -6.85 14.72 -7.73
CA ARG A 25 -7.03 16.10 -8.17
C ARG A 25 -8.00 16.89 -7.30
N GLN A 26 -9.03 16.22 -6.78
CA GLN A 26 -9.99 16.83 -5.86
C GLN A 26 -9.48 16.92 -4.43
N PHE A 27 -8.69 15.94 -4.03
CA PHE A 27 -8.21 15.74 -2.68
C PHE A 27 -6.79 16.20 -2.46
N GLY A 28 -6.11 16.49 -3.51
CA GLY A 28 -4.70 16.58 -3.68
C GLY A 28 -3.87 17.34 -2.66
N VAL A 29 -2.60 17.46 -2.96
CA VAL A 29 -1.60 18.13 -2.16
C VAL A 29 -2.02 19.54 -1.73
N GLU A 30 -2.80 20.20 -2.56
CA GLU A 30 -3.31 21.55 -2.32
C GLU A 30 -4.11 21.67 -1.03
N HIS A 31 -4.74 20.60 -0.61
CA HIS A 31 -5.58 20.64 0.59
C HIS A 31 -4.77 20.55 1.88
N ASN A 32 -3.52 20.10 1.80
CA ASN A 32 -2.74 19.83 3.00
C ASN A 32 -1.24 20.08 2.92
N PRO A 33 -0.75 21.07 2.19
CA PRO A 33 0.70 21.25 2.07
C PRO A 33 1.37 21.62 3.40
N LEU A 34 0.62 22.13 4.36
CA LEU A 34 1.13 22.58 5.65
C LEU A 34 0.85 21.58 6.78
N GLN A 35 0.13 20.49 6.50
CA GLN A 35 -0.24 19.49 7.50
C GLN A 35 0.58 18.21 7.38
N THR A 36 1.70 18.29 6.70
CA THR A 36 2.61 17.17 6.60
C THR A 36 3.17 16.85 7.98
N SER A 37 3.18 15.59 8.33
CA SER A 37 3.84 15.14 9.54
C SER A 37 5.35 15.27 9.40
N GLU A 38 6.04 15.18 10.51
CA GLU A 38 7.51 15.20 10.51
C GLU A 38 8.13 14.14 9.63
N GLY A 39 7.40 13.05 9.36
CA GLY A 39 7.88 11.98 8.49
C GLY A 39 7.61 12.20 7.01
N ALA A 40 6.92 13.27 6.64
CA ALA A 40 6.65 13.58 5.24
C ALA A 40 7.83 14.35 4.64
N GLU A 41 8.90 13.65 4.37
CA GLU A 41 10.17 14.22 3.92
C GLU A 41 10.05 15.14 2.71
N HIS A 42 9.05 14.93 1.89
CA HIS A 42 8.91 15.70 0.65
C HIS A 42 7.90 16.84 0.75
N GLY A 43 7.22 16.98 1.88
CA GLY A 43 6.25 18.04 2.08
C GLY A 43 5.06 18.02 1.13
N THR A 44 4.83 16.89 0.46
CA THR A 44 3.82 16.78 -0.61
C THR A 44 2.50 16.15 -0.14
N GLY A 45 2.44 15.68 1.10
CA GLY A 45 1.27 14.98 1.62
C GLY A 45 1.23 13.49 1.28
N TYR A 46 2.31 12.94 0.75
CA TYR A 46 2.43 11.53 0.37
C TYR A 46 3.75 10.93 0.83
N SER A 47 3.74 9.62 1.09
CA SER A 47 4.91 8.87 1.50
C SER A 47 4.78 7.41 1.08
N PHE A 48 5.89 6.69 1.08
CA PHE A 48 5.86 5.24 0.87
C PHE A 48 5.51 4.50 2.18
N PRO A 49 5.07 3.25 2.08
CA PRO A 49 4.61 2.50 3.25
C PRO A 49 5.74 2.04 4.18
N VAL A 50 6.98 2.17 3.77
CA VAL A 50 8.17 1.90 4.61
C VAL A 50 9.20 3.00 4.41
N GLU A 51 10.06 3.17 5.40
CA GLU A 51 11.16 4.11 5.35
C GLU A 51 12.22 3.64 4.36
N ARG A 52 12.14 4.15 3.12
CA ARG A 52 13.07 3.89 2.01
C ARG A 52 13.19 5.15 1.16
N GLU A 53 14.35 5.36 0.58
CA GLU A 53 14.61 6.57 -0.19
C GLU A 53 14.32 6.42 -1.69
N GLU A 54 14.69 5.30 -2.31
CA GLU A 54 14.57 5.16 -3.76
C GLU A 54 13.95 3.84 -4.20
N PHE A 55 14.18 2.76 -3.45
CA PHE A 55 13.83 1.42 -3.90
C PHE A 55 13.03 0.67 -2.85
N LEU A 56 11.98 0.01 -3.30
CA LEU A 56 11.35 -1.08 -2.58
C LEU A 56 11.71 -2.39 -3.28
N PHE A 57 12.28 -3.32 -2.55
CA PHE A 57 12.57 -4.66 -3.06
C PHE A 57 11.39 -5.57 -2.77
N ILE A 58 10.74 -6.04 -3.84
CA ILE A 58 9.53 -6.85 -3.75
C ILE A 58 9.91 -8.32 -3.88
N THR A 59 9.62 -9.09 -2.84
CA THR A 59 9.86 -10.54 -2.86
C THR A 59 8.70 -11.29 -3.48
N SER A 60 7.48 -10.77 -3.38
CA SER A 60 6.31 -11.38 -3.98
C SER A 60 5.31 -10.31 -4.41
N PRO A 61 4.99 -10.22 -5.71
CA PRO A 61 4.04 -9.23 -6.22
C PRO A 61 2.58 -9.64 -5.98
N PHE A 62 1.69 -8.69 -6.20
CA PHE A 62 0.25 -8.91 -6.21
C PHE A 62 -0.15 -9.85 -7.35
N GLY A 63 -1.10 -10.72 -7.09
CA GLY A 63 -1.67 -11.61 -8.10
C GLY A 63 -1.59 -13.07 -7.72
N THR A 64 -1.99 -13.94 -8.65
CA THR A 64 -1.95 -15.38 -8.43
C THR A 64 -0.50 -15.86 -8.35
N ARG A 65 -0.21 -16.64 -7.33
CA ARG A 65 1.12 -17.24 -7.13
C ARG A 65 0.98 -18.64 -6.56
N GLN A 66 2.09 -19.38 -6.58
CA GLN A 66 2.19 -20.65 -5.85
C GLN A 66 2.18 -20.34 -4.35
N ASP A 67 1.42 -21.12 -3.58
CA ASP A 67 1.38 -20.93 -2.12
C ASP A 67 2.78 -21.18 -1.53
N PRO A 68 3.37 -20.21 -0.82
CA PRO A 68 4.74 -20.36 -0.30
C PRO A 68 4.85 -21.41 0.82
N LEU A 69 3.75 -21.80 1.44
CA LEU A 69 3.73 -22.83 2.48
C LEU A 69 3.29 -24.20 1.97
N ASP A 70 2.61 -24.24 0.83
CA ASP A 70 2.18 -25.47 0.15
C ASP A 70 2.35 -25.30 -1.36
N GLY A 71 3.50 -25.68 -1.85
CA GLY A 71 3.87 -25.51 -3.26
C GLY A 71 2.98 -26.25 -4.25
N THR A 72 2.03 -27.10 -3.80
CA THR A 72 1.08 -27.79 -4.67
C THR A 72 -0.18 -26.98 -4.94
N LYS A 73 -0.37 -25.86 -4.24
CA LYS A 73 -1.56 -25.02 -4.35
C LYS A 73 -1.21 -23.67 -4.92
N GLN A 74 -2.18 -23.05 -5.59
CA GLN A 74 -2.10 -21.66 -5.98
C GLN A 74 -2.97 -20.82 -5.09
N GLN A 75 -2.56 -19.57 -4.86
CA GLN A 75 -3.32 -18.60 -4.10
C GLN A 75 -3.28 -17.23 -4.77
N MET A 76 -4.30 -16.44 -4.53
CA MET A 76 -4.31 -15.03 -4.88
C MET A 76 -3.57 -14.26 -3.77
N HIS A 77 -2.48 -13.58 -4.13
CA HIS A 77 -1.75 -12.71 -3.23
C HIS A 77 -2.35 -11.30 -3.29
N LYS A 78 -3.02 -10.91 -2.23
CA LYS A 78 -3.81 -9.65 -2.17
C LYS A 78 -3.00 -8.47 -1.63
N GLY A 79 -1.76 -8.39 -2.01
CA GLY A 79 -0.83 -7.34 -1.61
C GLY A 79 0.53 -7.58 -2.23
N VAL A 80 1.51 -6.82 -1.80
CA VAL A 80 2.91 -7.04 -2.15
C VAL A 80 3.69 -7.33 -0.87
N ASP A 81 4.69 -8.21 -0.99
CA ASP A 81 5.63 -8.46 0.10
C ASP A 81 6.89 -7.65 -0.16
N ILE A 82 7.18 -6.74 0.75
CA ILE A 82 8.31 -5.82 0.67
C ILE A 82 9.42 -6.35 1.59
N ARG A 83 10.60 -6.51 1.02
CA ARG A 83 11.77 -6.93 1.78
C ARG A 83 12.15 -5.85 2.78
N CYS A 84 12.07 -6.17 4.06
CA CYS A 84 12.50 -5.27 5.13
C CYS A 84 12.78 -6.05 6.40
N LYS A 85 13.54 -5.43 7.29
CA LYS A 85 13.93 -6.02 8.55
C LYS A 85 13.98 -4.95 9.62
N GLY A 86 12.94 -4.87 10.45
CA GLY A 86 12.84 -3.88 11.50
C GLY A 86 12.68 -2.45 11.00
N ASP A 87 12.15 -2.28 9.79
CA ASP A 87 11.94 -0.96 9.21
C ASP A 87 10.63 -0.34 9.70
N ALA A 88 10.59 0.99 9.78
CA ALA A 88 9.37 1.70 10.13
C ALA A 88 8.33 1.54 9.04
N ALA A 89 7.11 1.15 9.44
CA ALA A 89 5.94 1.17 8.59
C ALA A 89 5.31 2.56 8.68
N LEU A 90 5.03 3.19 7.54
CA LEU A 90 4.62 4.58 7.44
C LEU A 90 3.27 4.73 6.78
N ALA A 91 2.49 5.71 7.22
CA ALA A 91 1.27 6.11 6.54
C ALA A 91 1.61 6.73 5.18
N THR A 92 0.76 6.50 4.20
CA THR A 92 1.05 6.89 2.81
C THR A 92 0.43 8.23 2.40
N GLU A 93 -0.59 8.69 3.11
CA GLU A 93 -1.30 9.93 2.80
C GLU A 93 -1.61 10.69 4.08
N ASN A 94 -1.89 11.98 3.94
CA ASN A 94 -2.40 12.79 5.04
C ASN A 94 -3.87 12.48 5.31
N GLY A 95 -4.31 12.71 6.55
CA GLY A 95 -5.71 12.59 6.93
C GLY A 95 -6.21 11.15 7.01
N GLY A 96 -5.33 10.20 7.20
CA GLY A 96 -5.71 8.81 7.41
C GLY A 96 -6.24 8.55 8.82
N LYS A 97 -7.07 7.53 8.93
CA LYS A 97 -7.60 7.06 10.20
C LYS A 97 -7.31 5.59 10.39
N VAL A 98 -6.78 5.22 11.54
CA VAL A 98 -6.57 3.81 11.89
C VAL A 98 -7.92 3.19 12.19
N VAL A 99 -8.34 2.22 11.38
CA VAL A 99 -9.66 1.59 11.50
C VAL A 99 -9.61 0.18 12.04
N ALA A 100 -8.45 -0.46 12.04
CA ALA A 100 -8.27 -1.80 12.58
C ALA A 100 -6.86 -1.97 13.11
N VAL A 101 -6.73 -2.67 14.23
CA VAL A 101 -5.46 -3.08 14.83
C VAL A 101 -5.62 -4.49 15.38
N ASN A 102 -4.71 -5.38 15.01
CA ASN A 102 -4.64 -6.74 15.53
C ASN A 102 -3.28 -6.96 16.20
N GLN A 103 -3.29 -7.17 17.52
CA GLN A 103 -2.08 -7.46 18.28
C GLN A 103 -1.80 -8.95 18.45
N ASN A 104 -2.70 -9.81 17.96
CA ASN A 104 -2.55 -11.26 18.07
C ASN A 104 -1.60 -11.78 16.99
N LYS A 105 -0.41 -12.19 17.40
CA LYS A 105 0.61 -12.74 16.49
C LYS A 105 0.28 -14.14 15.97
N ASN A 106 -0.74 -14.80 16.51
CA ASN A 106 -1.11 -16.18 16.14
C ASN A 106 -2.20 -16.22 15.07
N THR A 107 -2.37 -15.15 14.32
CA THR A 107 -3.24 -15.08 13.14
C THR A 107 -2.40 -15.22 11.86
N PRO A 108 -3.02 -15.53 10.70
CA PRO A 108 -2.26 -15.66 9.45
C PRO A 108 -1.40 -14.44 9.11
N GLY A 109 -1.95 -13.23 9.27
CA GLY A 109 -1.22 -11.97 9.02
C GLY A 109 -0.38 -11.47 10.19
N GLY A 110 -0.46 -12.13 11.35
CA GLY A 110 0.24 -11.68 12.55
C GLY A 110 -0.27 -10.34 13.05
N LYS A 111 0.61 -9.59 13.72
CA LYS A 111 0.27 -8.23 14.12
C LYS A 111 0.06 -7.37 12.88
N SER A 112 -1.08 -6.72 12.81
CA SER A 112 -1.49 -5.99 11.62
C SER A 112 -2.31 -4.74 11.98
N LEU A 113 -2.37 -3.82 11.03
CA LEU A 113 -3.21 -2.63 11.15
C LEU A 113 -3.72 -2.21 9.76
N THR A 114 -4.80 -1.44 9.77
CA THR A 114 -5.38 -0.87 8.55
C THR A 114 -5.60 0.62 8.75
N VAL A 115 -5.15 1.40 7.78
CA VAL A 115 -5.38 2.84 7.71
C VAL A 115 -6.34 3.13 6.56
N GLU A 116 -7.33 3.98 6.81
CA GLU A 116 -8.36 4.33 5.84
C GLU A 116 -8.25 5.81 5.45
N TYR A 117 -8.36 6.08 4.17
CA TYR A 117 -8.35 7.43 3.62
C TYR A 117 -9.68 7.69 2.89
N ALA A 118 -10.41 8.71 3.32
CA ALA A 118 -11.68 9.07 2.69
C ALA A 118 -11.45 9.84 1.38
N ARG A 119 -12.36 9.66 0.43
CA ARG A 119 -12.38 10.36 -0.84
C ARG A 119 -13.63 11.25 -0.95
N THR A 120 -13.55 12.29 -1.77
CA THR A 120 -14.63 13.26 -1.93
C THR A 120 -15.88 12.67 -2.56
N ASP A 121 -15.74 11.60 -3.33
CA ASP A 121 -16.86 10.89 -3.96
C ASP A 121 -17.57 9.88 -3.05
N GLY A 122 -17.17 9.84 -1.77
CA GLY A 122 -17.71 8.88 -0.80
C GLY A 122 -17.02 7.53 -0.78
N SER A 123 -16.07 7.29 -1.68
CA SER A 123 -15.25 6.07 -1.63
C SER A 123 -14.14 6.22 -0.60
N LYS A 124 -13.45 5.10 -0.32
CA LYS A 124 -12.34 5.05 0.62
C LYS A 124 -11.26 4.13 0.09
N VAL A 125 -10.02 4.41 0.49
CA VAL A 125 -8.88 3.52 0.26
C VAL A 125 -8.40 3.03 1.61
N GLN A 126 -8.21 1.71 1.72
CA GLN A 126 -7.65 1.10 2.92
C GLN A 126 -6.29 0.49 2.60
N CYS A 127 -5.31 0.82 3.43
CA CYS A 127 -3.96 0.25 3.36
C CYS A 127 -3.76 -0.64 4.58
N THR A 128 -3.43 -1.91 4.35
CA THR A 128 -3.23 -2.91 5.40
C THR A 128 -1.77 -3.31 5.47
N TYR A 129 -1.24 -3.34 6.68
CA TYR A 129 0.15 -3.67 7.00
C TYR A 129 0.14 -4.93 7.87
N MET A 130 0.82 -5.98 7.44
CA MET A 130 0.84 -7.27 8.16
C MET A 130 2.25 -7.70 8.53
N HIS A 131 2.33 -8.70 9.39
CA HIS A 131 3.55 -9.32 9.91
C HIS A 131 4.42 -8.35 10.71
N LEU A 132 3.79 -7.37 11.35
CA LEU A 132 4.47 -6.34 12.13
C LEU A 132 5.07 -6.93 13.41
N LYS A 133 6.22 -6.37 13.82
CA LYS A 133 6.84 -6.65 15.11
C LYS A 133 6.15 -5.85 16.22
N GLU A 134 5.93 -4.56 15.97
CA GLU A 134 5.31 -3.63 16.90
C GLU A 134 4.31 -2.75 16.17
N ILE A 135 3.25 -2.35 16.87
CA ILE A 135 2.25 -1.40 16.40
C ILE A 135 2.28 -0.21 17.34
N SER A 136 2.45 0.99 16.78
CA SER A 136 2.62 2.24 17.52
C SER A 136 1.36 3.08 17.57
N VAL A 137 0.27 2.63 16.94
CA VAL A 137 -0.99 3.36 16.85
C VAL A 137 -2.15 2.49 17.36
N LYS A 138 -3.28 3.12 17.58
CA LYS A 138 -4.51 2.44 18.02
C LYS A 138 -5.68 2.86 17.13
N VAL A 139 -6.74 2.07 17.13
CA VAL A 139 -7.97 2.39 16.42
C VAL A 139 -8.48 3.76 16.83
N GLY A 140 -8.81 4.57 15.83
CA GLY A 140 -9.27 5.93 16.02
C GLY A 140 -8.20 7.00 15.84
N ASP A 141 -6.92 6.62 15.86
CA ASP A 141 -5.85 7.59 15.66
C ASP A 141 -5.90 8.16 14.24
N THR A 142 -5.62 9.46 14.14
CA THR A 142 -5.41 10.15 12.85
C THR A 142 -3.93 10.14 12.54
N VAL A 143 -3.60 9.86 11.28
CA VAL A 143 -2.21 9.76 10.81
C VAL A 143 -1.96 10.67 9.62
N GLN A 144 -0.71 11.07 9.46
CA GLN A 144 -0.24 11.90 8.36
C GLN A 144 0.79 11.12 7.54
N ALA A 145 0.97 11.52 6.29
CA ALA A 145 1.96 10.89 5.40
C ALA A 145 3.34 10.87 6.06
N GLY A 146 4.01 9.72 6.02
CA GLY A 146 5.29 9.52 6.67
C GLY A 146 5.22 9.27 8.17
N GLY A 147 4.03 9.37 8.78
CA GLY A 147 3.84 9.07 10.19
C GLY A 147 4.07 7.58 10.49
N ARG A 148 4.77 7.31 11.58
CA ARG A 148 5.11 5.94 11.98
C ARG A 148 3.89 5.20 12.50
N LEU A 149 3.61 4.05 11.92
CA LEU A 149 2.51 3.16 12.32
C LEU A 149 2.98 2.00 13.18
N GLY A 150 4.20 1.58 12.98
CA GLY A 150 4.80 0.43 13.65
C GLY A 150 6.13 0.06 13.03
N THR A 151 6.55 -1.18 13.27
CA THR A 151 7.82 -1.71 12.80
C THR A 151 7.58 -3.03 12.09
N SER A 152 8.20 -3.22 10.94
CA SER A 152 8.13 -4.48 10.20
C SER A 152 8.76 -5.63 11.00
N GLY A 153 8.28 -6.84 10.76
CA GLY A 153 8.75 -8.02 11.49
C GLY A 153 8.47 -9.31 10.72
N ASN A 154 8.13 -10.34 11.49
CA ASN A 154 7.89 -11.68 10.94
C ASN A 154 6.82 -12.41 11.77
N THR A 155 5.83 -11.67 12.27
CA THR A 155 4.74 -12.25 13.05
C THR A 155 3.68 -12.89 12.16
N GLY A 156 2.96 -13.86 12.69
CA GLY A 156 1.88 -14.54 11.98
C GLY A 156 2.20 -15.97 11.65
N THR A 157 1.14 -16.73 11.32
CA THR A 157 1.25 -18.16 11.01
C THR A 157 1.50 -18.42 9.53
N ARG A 158 1.33 -17.43 8.67
CA ARG A 158 1.53 -17.55 7.22
C ARG A 158 2.63 -16.61 6.75
N THR A 159 3.81 -16.75 7.33
CA THR A 159 5.00 -16.01 6.92
C THR A 159 6.16 -16.98 6.71
N THR A 160 7.03 -16.67 5.76
CA THR A 160 8.22 -17.46 5.44
C THR A 160 9.52 -16.71 5.74
N GLY A 161 9.44 -15.55 6.36
CA GLY A 161 10.60 -14.74 6.70
C GLY A 161 10.23 -13.27 6.89
N GLU A 162 11.18 -12.49 7.34
CA GLU A 162 10.97 -11.06 7.59
C GLU A 162 10.62 -10.29 6.34
N HIS A 163 9.49 -9.61 6.39
CA HIS A 163 9.00 -8.75 5.32
C HIS A 163 7.82 -7.92 5.83
N LEU A 164 7.42 -6.93 5.06
CA LEU A 164 6.14 -6.24 5.23
C LEU A 164 5.19 -6.71 4.14
N HIS A 165 4.02 -7.23 4.52
CA HIS A 165 2.92 -7.41 3.59
C HIS A 165 2.11 -6.11 3.57
N PHE A 166 2.01 -5.50 2.40
CA PHE A 166 1.27 -4.26 2.19
C PHE A 166 0.14 -4.50 1.19
N GLY A 167 -1.09 -4.36 1.64
CA GLY A 167 -2.27 -4.54 0.81
C GLY A 167 -3.05 -3.24 0.64
N VAL A 168 -3.70 -3.06 -0.49
CA VAL A 168 -4.55 -1.90 -0.79
C VAL A 168 -5.92 -2.39 -1.23
N LYS A 169 -6.96 -1.75 -0.70
CA LYS A 169 -8.35 -2.07 -1.02
C LYS A 169 -9.11 -0.78 -1.28
N ASN A 170 -9.89 -0.77 -2.36
CA ASN A 170 -10.88 0.28 -2.59
C ASN A 170 -12.22 -0.15 -1.98
N ILE A 171 -12.88 0.80 -1.32
CA ILE A 171 -14.24 0.67 -0.85
C ILE A 171 -15.05 1.73 -1.57
N TYR A 172 -15.90 1.31 -2.49
CA TYR A 172 -16.70 2.24 -3.28
C TYR A 172 -17.88 2.79 -2.47
N ALA A 173 -18.47 3.88 -2.95
CA ALA A 173 -19.58 4.54 -2.25
C ALA A 173 -20.80 3.62 -2.05
N ASP A 174 -20.99 2.61 -2.91
CA ASP A 174 -22.04 1.61 -2.79
C ASP A 174 -21.71 0.48 -1.79
N GLY A 175 -20.53 0.53 -1.16
CA GLY A 175 -20.05 -0.47 -0.22
C GLY A 175 -19.29 -1.63 -0.86
N THR A 176 -19.18 -1.69 -2.18
CA THR A 176 -18.39 -2.72 -2.87
C THR A 176 -16.91 -2.56 -2.53
N LYS A 177 -16.24 -3.67 -2.26
CA LYS A 177 -14.81 -3.70 -1.92
C LYS A 177 -14.03 -4.42 -3.00
N ARG A 178 -12.84 -3.91 -3.32
CA ARG A 178 -11.92 -4.56 -4.26
C ARG A 178 -10.49 -4.45 -3.80
N ASP A 179 -9.78 -5.56 -3.87
CA ASP A 179 -8.32 -5.57 -3.71
C ASP A 179 -7.69 -4.99 -4.97
N ILE A 180 -6.72 -4.10 -4.78
CA ILE A 180 -5.99 -3.45 -5.86
C ILE A 180 -4.53 -3.86 -5.80
N ASP A 181 -3.88 -3.92 -6.98
CA ASP A 181 -2.42 -4.05 -7.03
C ASP A 181 -1.78 -2.84 -6.34
N PRO A 182 -1.04 -3.03 -5.24
CA PRO A 182 -0.37 -1.92 -4.57
C PRO A 182 0.59 -1.14 -5.47
N ALA A 183 1.12 -1.76 -6.53
CA ALA A 183 1.96 -1.05 -7.49
C ALA A 183 1.19 0.06 -8.21
N ALA A 184 -0.09 -0.17 -8.54
CA ALA A 184 -0.95 0.86 -9.12
C ALA A 184 -1.15 2.03 -8.16
N TYR A 185 -1.44 1.73 -6.90
CA TYR A 185 -1.61 2.74 -5.87
C TYR A 185 -0.33 3.54 -5.62
N LEU A 186 0.81 2.85 -5.48
CA LEU A 186 2.09 3.50 -5.20
C LEU A 186 2.61 4.29 -6.40
N ALA A 187 2.31 3.89 -7.63
CA ALA A 187 2.61 4.69 -8.82
C ALA A 187 1.87 6.03 -8.78
N GLU A 188 0.62 6.01 -8.37
CA GLU A 188 -0.18 7.22 -8.21
C GLU A 188 0.36 8.11 -7.10
N ILE A 189 0.73 7.53 -5.95
CA ILE A 189 1.37 8.24 -4.84
C ILE A 189 2.69 8.89 -5.28
N ALA A 190 3.51 8.15 -6.02
CA ALA A 190 4.78 8.64 -6.52
C ALA A 190 4.61 9.84 -7.46
N GLN A 191 3.62 9.76 -8.35
CA GLN A 191 3.32 10.85 -9.28
C GLN A 191 2.84 12.10 -8.55
N LYS A 192 1.84 11.97 -7.70
CA LYS A 192 1.27 13.10 -6.95
C LYS A 192 2.23 13.72 -5.97
N GLY A 193 3.03 12.88 -5.34
CA GLY A 193 4.03 13.31 -4.37
C GLY A 193 5.33 13.80 -4.99
N HIS A 194 5.47 13.72 -6.32
CA HIS A 194 6.73 13.98 -7.02
C HIS A 194 7.90 13.20 -6.41
N ILE A 195 7.65 11.94 -6.07
CA ILE A 195 8.61 11.08 -5.40
C ILE A 195 9.12 10.06 -6.40
N LYS A 196 10.46 9.93 -6.50
CA LYS A 196 11.07 8.87 -7.30
C LYS A 196 11.01 7.58 -6.52
N LEU A 197 10.42 6.55 -7.14
CA LEU A 197 10.39 5.22 -6.56
C LEU A 197 10.47 4.17 -7.64
N GLN A 198 11.18 3.09 -7.34
CA GLN A 198 11.12 1.85 -8.09
C GLN A 198 10.70 0.71 -7.15
N MET A 199 9.81 -0.15 -7.62
CA MET A 199 9.44 -1.40 -6.94
C MET A 199 10.07 -2.55 -7.70
N LEU A 200 11.20 -3.02 -7.23
CA LEU A 200 12.02 -3.99 -7.96
C LEU A 200 11.66 -5.43 -7.58
N HIS A 201 11.34 -6.23 -8.60
CA HIS A 201 11.11 -7.66 -8.48
C HIS A 201 11.77 -8.36 -9.65
N ASN A 202 12.73 -9.25 -9.34
CA ASN A 202 13.50 -9.98 -10.36
C ASN A 202 14.08 -9.04 -11.44
N GLY A 203 14.59 -7.89 -11.02
CA GLY A 203 15.21 -6.91 -11.92
C GLY A 203 14.24 -6.02 -12.68
N ASN A 204 12.94 -6.18 -12.48
CA ASN A 204 11.92 -5.37 -13.15
C ASN A 204 11.28 -4.38 -12.17
N ASP A 205 11.01 -3.17 -12.65
CA ASP A 205 10.26 -2.17 -11.89
C ASP A 205 8.76 -2.39 -12.08
N LEU A 206 8.07 -2.81 -11.03
CA LEU A 206 6.63 -3.07 -11.07
C LEU A 206 5.79 -1.81 -11.28
N LEU A 207 6.35 -0.63 -11.05
CA LEU A 207 5.66 0.64 -11.30
C LEU A 207 5.66 1.02 -12.77
N ALA A 208 6.57 0.49 -13.57
CA ALA A 208 6.78 0.92 -14.95
C ALA A 208 5.52 0.82 -15.81
N LYS A 209 4.76 -0.28 -15.68
CA LYS A 209 3.53 -0.48 -16.46
C LYS A 209 2.45 0.55 -16.13
N TYR A 210 2.43 1.07 -14.91
CA TYR A 210 1.45 2.08 -14.49
C TYR A 210 1.90 3.48 -14.88
N LYS A 211 3.19 3.76 -14.86
CA LYS A 211 3.76 5.02 -15.35
C LYS A 211 3.56 5.18 -16.86
N ALA A 212 3.65 4.10 -17.61
CA ALA A 212 3.46 4.11 -19.06
C ALA A 212 1.99 4.33 -19.48
N ALA A 213 1.03 4.27 -18.56
CA ALA A 213 -0.39 4.48 -18.83
C ALA A 213 -0.81 5.96 -18.79
N GLU A 214 0.10 6.86 -18.47
CA GLU A 214 -0.14 8.31 -18.42
C GLU A 214 -0.32 8.94 -19.80
#